data_fe0350274c6042e14c663723d176a7da
#
_entry.id   fe0350274c6042e14c663723d176a7da
#
_cell.length_a   1.000
_cell.length_b   1.000
_cell.length_c   1.000
_cell.angle_alpha   90.00
_cell.angle_beta   90.00
_cell.angle_gamma   90.00
#
_symmetry.space_group_name_H-M   'P 1'
#
loop_
_entity.id
_entity.type
_entity.pdbx_description
1 polymer ?
#
loop_
_entity_poly.entity_id
_entity_poly.type
_entity_poly.pdbx_seq_one_letter_code
_entity_poly.pdbx_strand_id
1 'polypeptide(L)'
;MSTNRSANLLGALALAAMDKLRDEHAATLSTHAALLAISKYPGGSIDALRANLGLSHPATVRVVSGLLQAGLLTKTAGVDRRSVALNLTADGDQAVAQALQQRNTVLSGMLNHLSTSEVQQFEALAIKMLWHETRNPAHALQMCRLCDEADCVAKGCPVDCKEHGLGMPS
;
A
#
# COMPACT_ATOMS: atom_id res chain seq x y z
N MET A 1 -31.88 9.79 5.32
CA MET A 1 -30.60 9.86 6.08
C MET A 1 -29.66 10.80 5.36
N SER A 2 -29.03 11.75 6.05
CA SER A 2 -28.19 12.77 5.41
C SER A 2 -26.86 12.13 4.92
N THR A 3 -26.73 11.93 3.63
CA THR A 3 -25.52 11.45 2.93
C THR A 3 -24.29 12.33 3.26
N ASN A 4 -24.50 13.62 3.55
CA ASN A 4 -23.43 14.57 3.89
C ASN A 4 -22.71 14.24 5.20
N ARG A 5 -23.44 13.77 6.24
CA ARG A 5 -22.81 13.39 7.51
C ARG A 5 -21.89 12.18 7.33
N SER A 6 -22.36 11.13 6.62
CA SER A 6 -21.56 9.93 6.37
C SER A 6 -20.32 10.25 5.54
N ALA A 7 -20.44 11.11 4.52
CA ALA A 7 -19.30 11.56 3.73
C ALA A 7 -18.28 12.34 4.58
N ASN A 8 -18.73 13.23 5.47
CA ASN A 8 -17.84 13.97 6.39
C ASN A 8 -17.12 13.01 7.35
N LEU A 9 -17.82 12.01 7.91
CA LEU A 9 -17.23 11.04 8.81
C LEU A 9 -16.18 10.16 8.08
N LEU A 10 -16.49 9.72 6.87
CA LEU A 10 -15.53 8.97 6.04
C LEU A 10 -14.29 9.82 5.74
N GLY A 11 -14.46 11.07 5.34
CA GLY A 11 -13.35 11.97 5.07
C GLY A 11 -12.49 12.23 6.30
N ALA A 12 -13.10 12.49 7.46
CA ALA A 12 -12.40 12.69 8.71
C ALA A 12 -11.63 11.43 9.14
N LEU A 13 -12.24 10.25 9.02
CA LEU A 13 -11.61 8.97 9.34
C LEU A 13 -10.40 8.70 8.44
N ALA A 14 -10.52 8.94 7.13
CA ALA A 14 -9.43 8.77 6.19
C ALA A 14 -8.24 9.70 6.51
N LEU A 15 -8.50 10.97 6.82
CA LEU A 15 -7.46 11.92 7.24
C LEU A 15 -6.81 11.49 8.54
N ALA A 16 -7.59 11.13 9.56
CA ALA A 16 -7.06 10.69 10.85
C ALA A 16 -6.17 9.44 10.72
N ALA A 17 -6.56 8.48 9.88
CA ALA A 17 -5.74 7.30 9.60
C ALA A 17 -4.42 7.67 8.90
N MET A 18 -4.47 8.56 7.90
CA MET A 18 -3.29 9.00 7.17
C MET A 18 -2.35 9.84 8.04
N ASP A 19 -2.87 10.68 8.93
CA ASP A 19 -2.06 11.48 9.85
C ASP A 19 -1.35 10.58 10.87
N LYS A 20 -2.06 9.64 11.50
CA LYS A 20 -1.45 8.64 12.39
C LYS A 20 -0.35 7.83 11.69
N LEU A 21 -0.59 7.38 10.47
CA LEU A 21 0.43 6.66 9.69
C LEU A 21 1.65 7.54 9.38
N ARG A 22 1.49 8.84 9.25
CA ARG A 22 2.59 9.78 9.03
C ARG A 22 3.41 10.03 10.29
N ASP A 23 2.72 10.23 11.41
CA ASP A 23 3.33 10.59 12.69
C ASP A 23 4.14 9.43 13.29
N GLU A 24 3.67 8.20 13.12
CA GLU A 24 4.31 6.99 13.66
C GLU A 24 5.50 6.50 12.80
N HIS A 25 5.71 7.08 11.62
CA HIS A 25 6.74 6.60 10.72
C HIS A 25 7.92 7.58 10.62
N ALA A 26 9.12 7.11 10.94
CA ALA A 26 10.37 7.84 10.72
C ALA A 26 10.65 8.11 9.22
N ALA A 27 10.16 7.23 8.33
CA ALA A 27 10.25 7.38 6.87
C ALA A 27 8.91 7.84 6.29
N THR A 28 8.94 8.47 5.11
CA THR A 28 7.71 8.91 4.44
C THR A 28 6.86 7.73 3.97
N LEU A 29 5.55 7.91 3.85
CA LEU A 29 4.65 6.89 3.30
C LEU A 29 5.04 6.46 1.88
N SER A 30 5.62 7.36 1.09
CA SER A 30 6.15 7.03 -0.24
C SER A 30 7.35 6.09 -0.18
N THR A 31 8.20 6.24 0.83
CA THR A 31 9.34 5.33 1.09
C THR A 31 8.85 3.94 1.48
N HIS A 32 7.87 3.84 2.37
CA HIS A 32 7.26 2.56 2.75
C HIS A 32 6.57 1.89 1.57
N ALA A 33 5.78 2.64 0.80
CA ALA A 33 5.14 2.12 -0.40
C ALA A 33 6.16 1.62 -1.44
N ALA A 34 7.31 2.28 -1.57
CA ALA A 34 8.38 1.84 -2.45
C ALA A 34 9.03 0.53 -1.99
N LEU A 35 9.32 0.41 -0.69
CA LEU A 35 9.85 -0.84 -0.11
C LEU A 35 8.89 -2.01 -0.34
N LEU A 36 7.60 -1.84 -0.05
CA LEU A 36 6.56 -2.84 -0.27
C LEU A 36 6.45 -3.23 -1.75
N ALA A 37 6.43 -2.24 -2.67
CA ALA A 37 6.34 -2.51 -4.10
C ALA A 37 7.56 -3.26 -4.64
N ILE A 38 8.78 -2.96 -4.15
CA ILE A 38 10.00 -3.65 -4.58
C ILE A 38 10.07 -5.06 -3.98
N SER A 39 9.63 -5.25 -2.75
CA SER A 39 9.49 -6.57 -2.13
C SER A 39 8.57 -7.48 -2.93
N LYS A 40 7.43 -6.93 -3.38
CA LYS A 40 6.44 -7.66 -4.19
C LYS A 40 6.92 -7.96 -5.61
N TYR A 41 7.65 -7.01 -6.22
CA TYR A 41 8.11 -7.10 -7.61
C TYR A 41 9.64 -6.92 -7.68
N PRO A 42 10.42 -7.90 -7.18
CA PRO A 42 11.87 -7.81 -7.21
C PRO A 42 12.38 -7.74 -8.66
N GLY A 43 13.42 -6.95 -8.89
CA GLY A 43 13.96 -6.71 -10.23
C GLY A 43 13.16 -5.73 -11.09
N GLY A 44 12.11 -5.13 -10.55
CA GLY A 44 11.28 -4.14 -11.25
C GLY A 44 12.07 -2.87 -11.60
N SER A 45 11.65 -2.18 -12.67
CA SER A 45 12.25 -0.92 -13.11
C SER A 45 11.74 0.28 -12.30
N ILE A 46 12.45 1.42 -12.39
CA ILE A 46 11.98 2.69 -11.81
C ILE A 46 10.61 3.10 -12.39
N ASP A 47 10.36 2.83 -13.67
CA ASP A 47 9.07 3.16 -14.29
C ASP A 47 7.93 2.27 -13.79
N ALA A 48 8.17 0.99 -13.58
CA ALA A 48 7.22 0.09 -12.93
C ALA A 48 6.91 0.56 -11.50
N LEU A 49 7.94 0.90 -10.72
CA LEU A 49 7.78 1.44 -9.38
C LEU A 49 6.98 2.75 -9.39
N ARG A 50 7.26 3.65 -10.34
CA ARG A 50 6.52 4.90 -10.51
C ARG A 50 5.02 4.68 -10.73
N ALA A 51 4.66 3.71 -11.56
CA ALA A 51 3.27 3.36 -11.82
C ALA A 51 2.58 2.83 -10.55
N ASN A 52 3.24 1.96 -9.79
CA ASN A 52 2.73 1.41 -8.54
C ASN A 52 2.51 2.50 -7.47
N LEU A 53 3.41 3.47 -7.40
CA LEU A 53 3.32 4.53 -6.39
C LEU A 53 2.37 5.68 -6.79
N GLY A 54 2.04 5.83 -8.07
CA GLY A 54 1.31 6.98 -8.59
C GLY A 54 2.10 8.29 -8.47
N LEU A 55 3.43 8.23 -8.49
CA LEU A 55 4.31 9.39 -8.34
C LEU A 55 4.82 9.89 -9.70
N SER A 56 5.30 11.14 -9.72
CA SER A 56 6.08 11.65 -10.85
C SER A 56 7.45 10.96 -10.93
N HIS A 57 8.06 10.91 -12.13
CA HIS A 57 9.40 10.32 -12.29
C HIS A 57 10.47 10.96 -11.36
N PRO A 58 10.57 12.29 -11.24
CA PRO A 58 11.52 12.89 -10.31
C PRO A 58 11.29 12.55 -8.84
N ALA A 59 10.01 12.40 -8.43
CA ALA A 59 9.68 12.00 -7.06
C ALA A 59 10.09 10.55 -6.79
N THR A 60 9.84 9.64 -7.75
CA THR A 60 10.26 8.23 -7.64
C THR A 60 11.78 8.10 -7.58
N VAL A 61 12.51 8.85 -8.43
CA VAL A 61 13.97 8.86 -8.41
C VAL A 61 14.51 9.33 -7.04
N ARG A 62 13.90 10.34 -6.42
CA ARG A 62 14.31 10.80 -5.07
C ARG A 62 14.08 9.71 -4.02
N VAL A 63 12.94 9.02 -4.05
CA VAL A 63 12.65 7.91 -3.12
C VAL A 63 13.68 6.79 -3.31
N VAL A 64 13.93 6.36 -4.55
CA VAL A 64 14.93 5.32 -4.88
C VAL A 64 16.33 5.73 -4.42
N SER A 65 16.73 7.00 -4.65
CA SER A 65 18.03 7.51 -4.21
C SER A 65 18.18 7.49 -2.69
N GLY A 66 17.13 7.88 -1.95
CA GLY A 66 17.13 7.79 -0.49
C GLY A 66 17.27 6.37 0.03
N LEU A 67 16.55 5.41 -0.57
CA LEU A 67 16.64 3.98 -0.21
C LEU A 67 18.02 3.39 -0.51
N LEU A 68 18.66 3.79 -1.62
CA LEU A 68 20.03 3.40 -1.94
C LEU A 68 21.04 3.96 -0.94
N GLN A 69 20.92 5.25 -0.58
CA GLN A 69 21.80 5.89 0.41
C GLN A 69 21.64 5.26 1.80
N ALA A 70 20.44 4.82 2.15
CA ALA A 70 20.17 4.10 3.40
C ALA A 70 20.62 2.63 3.37
N GLY A 71 21.16 2.12 2.25
CA GLY A 71 21.59 0.72 2.11
C GLY A 71 20.44 -0.30 2.05
N LEU A 72 19.18 0.15 1.86
CA LEU A 72 17.99 -0.70 1.84
C LEU A 72 17.71 -1.29 0.45
N LEU A 73 18.38 -0.75 -0.59
CA LEU A 73 18.19 -1.11 -1.99
C LEU A 73 19.52 -1.36 -2.68
N THR A 74 19.51 -2.26 -3.65
CA THR A 74 20.56 -2.42 -4.65
C THR A 74 20.01 -2.21 -6.06
N LYS A 75 20.91 -1.81 -6.96
CA LYS A 75 20.66 -1.73 -8.40
C LYS A 75 21.49 -2.80 -9.10
N THR A 76 20.84 -3.57 -9.97
CA THR A 76 21.51 -4.53 -10.87
C THR A 76 21.16 -4.19 -12.32
N ALA A 77 21.88 -4.79 -13.28
CA ALA A 77 21.49 -4.68 -14.67
C ALA A 77 20.12 -5.35 -14.87
N GLY A 78 19.19 -4.63 -15.49
CA GLY A 78 17.88 -5.19 -15.84
C GLY A 78 17.96 -6.14 -17.03
N VAL A 79 16.81 -6.68 -17.44
CA VAL A 79 16.67 -7.59 -18.58
C VAL A 79 17.16 -6.92 -19.88
N ASP A 80 16.88 -5.64 -20.05
CA ASP A 80 17.48 -4.82 -21.09
C ASP A 80 18.73 -4.11 -20.54
N ARG A 81 19.84 -4.13 -21.31
CA ARG A 81 21.12 -3.46 -20.93
C ARG A 81 20.97 -1.96 -20.58
N ARG A 82 19.84 -1.33 -20.94
CA ARG A 82 19.49 0.07 -20.62
C ARG A 82 18.60 0.22 -19.41
N SER A 83 18.05 -0.88 -18.89
CA SER A 83 17.16 -0.85 -17.71
C SER A 83 17.94 -1.20 -16.44
N VAL A 84 17.48 -0.64 -15.33
CA VAL A 84 18.02 -0.91 -13.99
C VAL A 84 16.95 -1.68 -13.22
N ALA A 85 17.35 -2.81 -12.68
CA ALA A 85 16.54 -3.63 -11.80
C ALA A 85 16.76 -3.22 -10.34
N LEU A 86 15.68 -3.02 -9.60
CA LEU A 86 15.67 -2.65 -8.19
C LEU A 86 15.43 -3.90 -7.34
N ASN A 87 16.29 -4.12 -6.34
CA ASN A 87 16.16 -5.24 -5.40
C ASN A 87 16.39 -4.75 -3.97
N LEU A 88 15.69 -5.34 -3.01
CA LEU A 88 15.96 -5.09 -1.60
C LEU A 88 17.29 -5.71 -1.17
N THR A 89 17.89 -5.16 -0.12
CA THR A 89 18.94 -5.80 0.67
C THR A 89 18.29 -6.55 1.84
N ALA A 90 19.07 -7.32 2.61
CA ALA A 90 18.58 -7.92 3.85
C ALA A 90 18.03 -6.86 4.84
N ASP A 91 18.68 -5.71 4.93
CA ASP A 91 18.19 -4.58 5.73
C ASP A 91 16.90 -3.99 5.14
N GLY A 92 16.76 -4.00 3.80
CA GLY A 92 15.54 -3.61 3.10
C GLY A 92 14.37 -4.54 3.42
N ASP A 93 14.58 -5.85 3.47
CA ASP A 93 13.56 -6.83 3.86
C ASP A 93 13.12 -6.63 5.32
N GLN A 94 14.06 -6.33 6.23
CA GLN A 94 13.73 -5.98 7.61
C GLN A 94 12.92 -4.67 7.68
N ALA A 95 13.28 -3.68 6.88
CA ALA A 95 12.53 -2.41 6.82
C ALA A 95 11.09 -2.62 6.31
N VAL A 96 10.85 -3.53 5.36
CA VAL A 96 9.50 -3.94 4.92
C VAL A 96 8.70 -4.51 6.08
N ALA A 97 9.28 -5.48 6.82
CA ALA A 97 8.60 -6.11 7.95
C ALA A 97 8.24 -5.08 9.04
N GLN A 98 9.15 -4.17 9.35
CA GLN A 98 8.92 -3.08 10.31
C GLN A 98 7.81 -2.13 9.84
N ALA A 99 7.82 -1.72 8.56
CA ALA A 99 6.81 -0.84 8.00
C ALA A 99 5.41 -1.46 8.05
N LEU A 100 5.27 -2.75 7.74
CA LEU A 100 4.00 -3.48 7.85
C LEU A 100 3.55 -3.59 9.31
N GLN A 101 4.45 -3.92 10.22
CA GLN A 101 4.12 -4.02 11.65
C GLN A 101 3.63 -2.68 12.20
N GLN A 102 4.33 -1.59 11.94
CA GLN A 102 3.95 -0.25 12.38
C GLN A 102 2.59 0.14 11.80
N ARG A 103 2.40 -0.03 10.49
CA ARG A 103 1.12 0.22 9.83
C ARG A 103 -0.01 -0.59 10.49
N ASN A 104 0.19 -1.88 10.70
CA ASN A 104 -0.84 -2.75 11.27
C ASN A 104 -1.15 -2.34 12.72
N THR A 105 -0.15 -1.99 13.52
CA THR A 105 -0.36 -1.47 14.89
C THR A 105 -1.22 -0.21 14.89
N VAL A 106 -0.93 0.76 14.01
CA VAL A 106 -1.70 2.01 13.90
C VAL A 106 -3.14 1.75 13.51
N LEU A 107 -3.37 0.99 12.45
CA LEU A 107 -4.71 0.78 11.91
C LEU A 107 -5.55 -0.15 12.79
N SER A 108 -4.96 -1.22 13.36
CA SER A 108 -5.63 -2.08 14.35
C SER A 108 -5.99 -1.29 15.61
N GLY A 109 -5.12 -0.38 16.06
CA GLY A 109 -5.41 0.51 17.18
C GLY A 109 -6.66 1.36 16.97
N MET A 110 -6.97 1.76 15.72
CA MET A 110 -8.21 2.47 15.41
C MET A 110 -9.44 1.54 15.47
N LEU A 111 -9.28 0.27 15.08
CA LEU A 111 -10.36 -0.72 15.11
C LEU A 111 -10.65 -1.25 16.52
N ASN A 112 -9.71 -1.14 17.46
CA ASN A 112 -9.88 -1.62 18.84
C ASN A 112 -11.01 -0.92 19.63
N HIS A 113 -11.57 0.17 19.10
CA HIS A 113 -12.74 0.84 19.66
C HIS A 113 -14.08 0.22 19.24
N LEU A 114 -14.04 -0.79 18.37
CA LEU A 114 -15.19 -1.51 17.85
C LEU A 114 -15.28 -2.92 18.46
N SER A 115 -16.48 -3.39 18.67
CA SER A 115 -16.74 -4.80 19.00
C SER A 115 -16.46 -5.70 17.78
N THR A 116 -16.30 -6.98 18.00
CA THR A 116 -16.07 -7.98 16.91
C THR A 116 -17.15 -7.91 15.83
N SER A 117 -18.42 -7.75 16.20
CA SER A 117 -19.52 -7.65 15.23
C SER A 117 -19.47 -6.34 14.43
N GLU A 118 -19.03 -5.24 15.03
CA GLU A 118 -18.87 -3.96 14.34
C GLU A 118 -17.68 -3.99 13.38
N VAL A 119 -16.59 -4.67 13.74
CA VAL A 119 -15.45 -4.90 12.83
C VAL A 119 -15.89 -5.69 11.61
N GLN A 120 -16.68 -6.77 11.79
CA GLN A 120 -17.22 -7.54 10.67
C GLN A 120 -18.14 -6.70 9.76
N GLN A 121 -19.00 -5.86 10.35
CA GLN A 121 -19.83 -4.94 9.57
C GLN A 121 -18.99 -3.91 8.80
N PHE A 122 -17.97 -3.35 9.44
CA PHE A 122 -17.03 -2.43 8.80
C PHE A 122 -16.31 -3.10 7.63
N GLU A 123 -15.83 -4.33 7.81
CA GLU A 123 -15.15 -5.10 6.77
C GLU A 123 -16.07 -5.32 5.56
N ALA A 124 -17.30 -5.77 5.78
CA ALA A 124 -18.29 -5.98 4.72
C ALA A 124 -18.62 -4.68 3.95
N LEU A 125 -18.68 -3.53 4.64
CA LEU A 125 -18.90 -2.24 4.01
C LEU A 125 -17.67 -1.76 3.24
N ALA A 126 -16.48 -1.94 3.81
CA ALA A 126 -15.21 -1.59 3.17
C ALA A 126 -14.98 -2.42 1.89
N ILE A 127 -15.29 -3.71 1.90
CA ILE A 127 -15.24 -4.59 0.72
C ILE A 127 -16.08 -4.01 -0.41
N LYS A 128 -17.34 -3.66 -0.14
CA LYS A 128 -18.22 -3.06 -1.15
C LYS A 128 -17.68 -1.75 -1.70
N MET A 129 -17.19 -0.88 -0.84
CA MET A 129 -16.66 0.42 -1.25
C MET A 129 -15.40 0.25 -2.11
N LEU A 130 -14.43 -0.55 -1.66
CA LEU A 130 -13.20 -0.82 -2.39
C LEU A 130 -13.46 -1.49 -3.74
N TRP A 131 -14.41 -2.43 -3.81
CA TRP A 131 -14.83 -3.05 -5.06
C TRP A 131 -15.32 -2.01 -6.09
N HIS A 132 -16.15 -1.06 -5.67
CA HIS A 132 -16.69 -0.04 -6.58
C HIS A 132 -15.66 1.03 -6.94
N GLU A 133 -14.75 1.37 -6.03
CA GLU A 133 -13.69 2.34 -6.28
C GLU A 133 -12.57 1.81 -7.20
N THR A 134 -12.34 0.50 -7.26
CA THR A 134 -11.32 -0.10 -8.13
C THR A 134 -11.71 0.07 -9.60
N ARG A 135 -10.88 0.79 -10.38
CA ARG A 135 -11.18 1.19 -11.76
C ARG A 135 -10.45 0.35 -12.80
N ASN A 136 -9.19 0.08 -12.56
CA ASN A 136 -8.30 -0.66 -13.47
C ASN A 136 -7.06 -1.16 -12.71
N PRO A 137 -6.21 -2.02 -13.29
CA PRO A 137 -5.02 -2.57 -12.62
C PRO A 137 -4.06 -1.51 -12.07
N ALA A 138 -3.80 -0.43 -12.80
CA ALA A 138 -2.90 0.63 -12.31
C ALA A 138 -3.48 1.34 -11.06
N HIS A 139 -4.79 1.54 -11.01
CA HIS A 139 -5.46 2.08 -9.83
C HIS A 139 -5.44 1.11 -8.66
N ALA A 140 -5.63 -0.19 -8.92
CA ALA A 140 -5.53 -1.24 -7.90
C ALA A 140 -4.16 -1.23 -7.20
N LEU A 141 -3.07 -1.19 -7.96
CA LEU A 141 -1.70 -1.08 -7.43
C LEU A 141 -1.53 0.13 -6.51
N GLN A 142 -2.06 1.29 -6.92
CA GLN A 142 -1.97 2.53 -6.14
C GLN A 142 -2.82 2.47 -4.86
N MET A 143 -3.99 1.84 -4.89
CA MET A 143 -4.84 1.64 -3.71
C MET A 143 -4.15 0.72 -2.70
N CYS A 144 -3.53 -0.36 -3.16
CA CYS A 144 -2.90 -1.39 -2.33
C CYS A 144 -1.43 -1.11 -1.99
N ARG A 145 -0.87 0.04 -2.38
CA ARG A 145 0.56 0.36 -2.22
C ARG A 145 1.11 0.32 -0.80
N LEU A 146 0.25 0.35 0.21
CA LEU A 146 0.60 0.23 1.64
C LEU A 146 -0.01 -1.02 2.29
N CYS A 147 -0.65 -1.91 1.53
CA CYS A 147 -1.31 -3.09 2.07
C CYS A 147 -0.32 -4.21 2.39
N ASP A 148 -0.64 -4.97 3.43
CA ASP A 148 -0.13 -6.31 3.63
C ASP A 148 -0.91 -7.26 2.71
N GLU A 149 -0.38 -7.49 1.51
CA GLU A 149 -1.07 -8.30 0.51
C GLU A 149 -1.14 -9.78 0.89
N ALA A 150 -0.13 -10.29 1.58
CA ALA A 150 -0.11 -11.70 1.97
C ALA A 150 -1.31 -12.05 2.85
N ASP A 151 -1.69 -11.17 3.78
CA ASP A 151 -2.86 -11.35 4.63
C ASP A 151 -4.17 -11.02 3.89
N CYS A 152 -4.17 -9.98 3.06
CA CYS A 152 -5.37 -9.47 2.40
C CYS A 152 -5.84 -10.39 1.25
N VAL A 153 -4.92 -10.81 0.36
CA VAL A 153 -5.25 -11.67 -0.80
C VAL A 153 -5.70 -13.05 -0.37
N ALA A 154 -5.06 -13.62 0.63
CA ALA A 154 -5.44 -14.94 1.17
C ALA A 154 -6.89 -14.99 1.69
N LYS A 155 -7.47 -13.85 2.08
CA LYS A 155 -8.83 -13.72 2.59
C LYS A 155 -9.85 -13.21 1.56
N GLY A 156 -9.45 -13.05 0.30
CA GLY A 156 -10.31 -12.53 -0.76
C GLY A 156 -10.31 -10.99 -0.79
N CYS A 157 -9.20 -10.40 -1.22
CA CYS A 157 -9.10 -8.95 -1.38
C CYS A 157 -10.07 -8.44 -2.47
N PRO A 158 -10.98 -7.48 -2.18
CA PRO A 158 -11.93 -6.99 -3.18
C PRO A 158 -11.25 -6.28 -4.36
N VAL A 159 -10.10 -5.65 -4.14
CA VAL A 159 -9.32 -4.97 -5.17
C VAL A 159 -8.67 -5.98 -6.10
N ASP A 160 -8.03 -7.00 -5.54
CA ASP A 160 -7.39 -8.09 -6.28
C ASP A 160 -8.41 -8.94 -7.05
N CYS A 161 -9.51 -9.33 -6.38
CA CYS A 161 -10.59 -10.07 -7.04
C CYS A 161 -11.15 -9.32 -8.24
N LYS A 162 -11.36 -8.00 -8.13
CA LYS A 162 -11.89 -7.20 -9.24
C LYS A 162 -10.87 -7.04 -10.37
N GLU A 163 -9.60 -6.85 -10.05
CA GLU A 163 -8.51 -6.77 -11.03
C GLU A 163 -8.43 -8.03 -11.89
N HIS A 164 -8.62 -9.21 -11.27
CA HIS A 164 -8.57 -10.50 -11.94
C HIS A 164 -9.90 -10.97 -12.51
N GLY A 165 -10.94 -10.13 -12.51
CA GLY A 165 -12.27 -10.47 -13.05
C GLY A 165 -13.02 -11.52 -12.24
N LEU A 166 -12.67 -11.73 -10.98
CA LEU A 166 -13.35 -12.61 -10.04
C LEU A 166 -14.61 -11.94 -9.48
N GLY A 167 -15.48 -12.69 -8.85
CA GLY A 167 -16.66 -12.15 -8.14
C GLY A 167 -16.26 -11.32 -6.92
N MET A 168 -17.16 -10.43 -6.47
CA MET A 168 -16.97 -9.69 -5.23
C MET A 168 -16.92 -10.67 -4.05
N PRO A 169 -15.90 -10.62 -3.19
CA PRO A 169 -15.82 -11.47 -2.01
C PRO A 169 -16.96 -11.15 -1.03
N SER A 170 -17.41 -12.16 -0.31
CA SER A 170 -18.49 -12.06 0.69
C SER A 170 -17.99 -11.56 2.04
#